data_e4cc9f97359299a9465063bcfc54cf7e
#
_entry.id   e4cc9f97359299a9465063bcfc54cf7e
#
_cell.length_a   1.000
_cell.length_b   1.000
_cell.length_c   1.000
_cell.angle_alpha   90.00
_cell.angle_beta   90.00
_cell.angle_gamma   90.00
#
_symmetry.space_group_name_H-M   'P 1'
#
loop_
_entity.id
_entity.type
_entity.pdbx_description
1 polymer ?
#
loop_
_entity_poly.entity_id
_entity_poly.type
_entity_poly.pdbx_seq_one_letter_code
_entity_poly.pdbx_strand_id
1 'polypeptide(L)' 'YHPHNGETEAFYIISGKGIFTDDDKEIEVGPGDVMLTGTGHGHALENKSDEELVYAALIYSDKE' A
#
# COMPACT_ATOMS: atom_id res chain seq x y z
N TYR A 1 -14.29 25.67 3.52
CA TYR A 1 -14.03 24.53 2.67
C TYR A 1 -12.57 24.44 2.25
N HIS A 2 -12.09 23.32 2.24
CA HIS A 2 -10.77 23.14 1.73
C HIS A 2 -10.73 21.83 0.97
N PRO A 3 -9.99 21.82 -0.06
CA PRO A 3 -10.04 20.75 -0.99
C PRO A 3 -9.15 19.59 -0.65
N HIS A 4 -8.73 19.48 0.53
CA HIS A 4 -7.84 18.43 0.78
C HIS A 4 -8.55 17.12 0.75
N ASN A 5 -7.83 16.14 0.45
CA ASN A 5 -8.38 14.85 0.32
C ASN A 5 -7.66 13.91 1.17
N GLY A 6 -7.82 13.97 2.37
CA GLY A 6 -7.07 13.16 3.26
C GLY A 6 -7.32 11.69 3.10
N GLU A 7 -7.02 11.15 1.98
CA GLU A 7 -7.20 9.72 1.77
C GLU A 7 -5.94 8.98 2.13
N THR A 8 -6.10 7.88 2.81
CA THR A 8 -5.00 7.02 3.16
C THR A 8 -5.34 5.61 2.73
N GLU A 9 -4.38 4.95 2.12
CA GLU A 9 -4.52 3.54 1.77
C GLU A 9 -3.63 2.73 2.66
N ALA A 10 -4.17 1.64 3.17
CA ALA A 10 -3.41 0.71 3.96
C ALA A 10 -3.43 -0.63 3.26
N PHE A 11 -2.26 -1.24 3.12
CA PHE A 11 -2.13 -2.56 2.53
C PHE A 11 -1.59 -3.51 3.57
N TYR A 12 -2.26 -4.62 3.72
CA TYR A 12 -1.83 -5.63 4.67
C TYR A 12 -1.58 -6.92 3.90
N ILE A 13 -0.36 -7.44 3.99
CA ILE A 13 0.00 -8.64 3.26
C ILE A 13 -0.46 -9.85 4.04
N ILE A 14 -1.29 -10.66 3.41
CA ILE A 14 -1.82 -11.86 4.04
C ILE A 14 -0.93 -13.04 3.72
N SER A 15 -0.56 -13.21 2.47
CA SER A 15 0.33 -14.29 2.11
C SER A 15 1.10 -13.91 0.85
N GLY A 16 2.23 -14.56 0.64
CA GLY A 16 3.07 -14.29 -0.50
C GLY A 16 4.07 -13.20 -0.20
N LYS A 17 4.81 -12.83 -1.21
CA LYS A 17 5.83 -11.78 -1.08
C LYS A 17 5.73 -10.85 -2.25
N GLY A 18 6.08 -9.61 -2.02
CA GLY A 18 6.03 -8.63 -3.08
C GLY A 18 7.02 -7.52 -2.85
N ILE A 19 7.02 -6.58 -3.77
CA ILE A 19 7.83 -5.38 -3.67
C ILE A 19 6.89 -4.20 -3.63
N PHE A 20 6.98 -3.43 -2.59
CA PHE A 20 6.19 -2.24 -2.46
C PHE A 20 7.07 -1.05 -2.81
N THR A 21 6.63 -0.27 -3.78
CA THR A 21 7.37 0.90 -4.22
C THR A 21 6.62 2.14 -3.76
N ASP A 22 7.34 3.03 -3.12
CA ASP A 22 6.79 4.29 -2.65
C ASP A 22 7.72 5.38 -3.15
N ASP A 23 7.28 6.14 -4.13
CA ASP A 23 8.10 7.10 -4.84
C ASP A 23 9.30 6.35 -5.44
N ASP A 24 10.47 6.59 -4.93
CA ASP A 24 11.66 5.96 -5.46
C ASP A 24 12.14 4.78 -4.65
N LYS A 25 11.42 4.43 -3.60
CA LYS A 25 11.93 3.41 -2.70
C LYS A 25 11.22 2.12 -2.92
N GLU A 26 11.96 1.05 -2.93
CA GLU A 26 11.42 -0.29 -3.06
C GLU A 26 11.68 -1.05 -1.78
N ILE A 27 10.65 -1.69 -1.27
CA ILE A 27 10.72 -2.41 -0.02
C ILE A 27 10.13 -3.79 -0.24
N GLU A 28 10.86 -4.81 0.18
CA GLU A 28 10.33 -6.15 0.15
C GLU A 28 9.33 -6.33 1.26
N VAL A 29 8.18 -6.90 0.95
CA VAL A 29 7.13 -7.10 1.95
C VAL A 29 6.68 -8.55 1.94
N GLY A 30 6.16 -8.99 3.05
CA GLY A 30 5.67 -10.35 3.20
C GLY A 30 4.56 -10.40 4.20
N PRO A 31 4.13 -11.61 4.58
CA PRO A 31 2.97 -11.75 5.46
C PRO A 31 3.16 -10.99 6.75
N GLY A 32 2.14 -10.26 7.13
CA GLY A 32 2.17 -9.47 8.35
C GLY A 32 2.63 -8.04 8.15
N ASP A 33 3.12 -7.70 6.99
CA ASP A 33 3.58 -6.33 6.74
C ASP A 33 2.40 -5.44 6.41
N VAL A 34 2.49 -4.22 6.86
CA VAL A 34 1.47 -3.22 6.58
C VAL A 34 2.14 -2.01 5.97
N MET A 35 1.60 -1.53 4.87
CA MET A 35 2.11 -0.33 4.22
C MET A 35 1.02 0.72 4.23
N LEU A 36 1.40 1.95 4.52
CA LEU A 36 0.47 3.07 4.53
C LEU A 36 0.92 4.07 3.49
N THR A 37 0.00 4.51 2.68
CA THR A 37 0.31 5.53 1.69
C THR A 37 -0.68 6.66 1.80
N GLY A 38 -0.24 7.84 1.47
CA GLY A 38 -1.10 9.00 1.49
C GLY A 38 -1.37 9.50 0.09
N THR A 39 -2.26 10.44 0.02
CA THR A 39 -2.60 11.08 -1.24
C THR A 39 -1.38 11.80 -1.80
N GLY A 40 -1.20 11.68 -3.08
CA GLY A 40 -0.16 12.44 -3.74
C GLY A 40 1.16 11.72 -3.90
N HIS A 41 1.25 10.51 -3.39
CA HIS A 41 2.49 9.75 -3.50
C HIS A 41 2.33 8.63 -4.51
N GLY A 42 3.32 8.44 -5.32
CA GLY A 42 3.30 7.32 -6.24
C GLY A 42 3.64 6.04 -5.50
N HIS A 43 2.86 5.01 -5.75
CA HIS A 43 3.13 3.74 -5.08
C HIS A 43 2.64 2.60 -5.96
N ALA A 44 3.19 1.45 -5.71
CA ALA A 44 2.81 0.23 -6.41
C ALA A 44 3.19 -0.97 -5.58
N LEU A 45 2.44 -2.04 -5.77
CA LEU A 45 2.74 -3.30 -5.12
C LEU A 45 2.82 -4.34 -6.22
N GLU A 46 3.95 -5.02 -6.30
CA GLU A 46 4.17 -5.99 -7.35
C GLU A 46 4.50 -7.34 -6.77
N ASN A 47 4.00 -8.38 -7.43
CA ASN A 47 4.33 -9.74 -7.05
C ASN A 47 5.56 -10.17 -7.85
N LYS A 48 6.66 -10.33 -7.16
CA LYS A 48 7.90 -10.74 -7.80
C LYS A 48 8.27 -12.18 -7.53
N SER A 49 7.35 -12.94 -6.99
CA SER A 49 7.63 -14.32 -6.69
C SER A 49 6.76 -15.23 -7.54
N ASP A 50 7.00 -16.52 -7.47
CA ASP A 50 6.19 -17.49 -8.17
C ASP A 50 4.91 -17.79 -7.43
N GLU A 51 4.78 -17.31 -6.23
CA GLU A 51 3.61 -17.59 -5.42
C GLU A 51 2.61 -16.47 -5.52
N GLU A 52 1.39 -16.81 -5.24
CA GLU A 52 0.32 -15.83 -5.25
C GLU A 52 0.52 -14.83 -4.12
N LEU A 53 0.31 -13.57 -4.42
CA LEU A 53 0.38 -12.52 -3.44
C LEU A 53 -1.04 -12.13 -3.05
N VAL A 54 -1.37 -12.32 -1.80
CA VAL A 54 -2.71 -12.00 -1.29
C VAL A 54 -2.57 -10.88 -0.28
N TYR A 55 -3.34 -9.84 -0.47
CA TYR A 55 -3.30 -8.71 0.46
C TYR A 55 -4.67 -8.07 0.55
N ALA A 56 -4.86 -7.34 1.62
CA ALA A 56 -6.07 -6.57 1.82
C ALA A 56 -5.73 -5.11 1.71
N ALA A 57 -6.59 -4.35 1.08
CA ALA A 57 -6.41 -2.92 0.94
C ALA A 57 -7.59 -2.21 1.55
N LEU A 58 -7.30 -1.21 2.35
CA LEU A 58 -8.31 -0.37 2.96
C LEU A 58 -8.04 1.06 2.57
N ILE A 59 -9.08 1.74 2.18
CA ILE A 59 -8.96 3.15 1.83
C ILE A 59 -9.91 3.90 2.73
N TYR A 60 -9.40 4.91 3.41
CA TYR A 60 -10.29 5.73 4.20
C TYR A 60 -9.94 7.19 4.00
N SER A 61 -10.94 7.98 4.12
CA SER A 61 -10.86 9.40 3.91
C SER A 61 -10.92 10.12 5.22
N ASP A 62 -10.18 11.20 5.27
CA ASP A 62 -10.22 12.07 6.40
C ASP A 62 -11.42 12.95 6.23
N LYS A 63 -12.33 12.90 7.15
CA LYS A 63 -13.51 13.75 7.06
C LYS A 63 -13.47 14.80 8.07
N GLU A 64 -13.95 15.93 7.70
CA GLU A 64 -13.99 17.05 8.60
C GLU A 64 -15.26 17.12 9.30
#